data_6e3605c89aab97a986e85bd7e0135de9
#
_entry.id   6e3605c89aab97a986e85bd7e0135de9
#
_cell.length_a   1.000
_cell.length_b   1.000
_cell.length_c   1.000
_cell.angle_alpha   90.00
_cell.angle_beta   90.00
_cell.angle_gamma   90.00
#
_symmetry.space_group_name_H-M   'P 1'
#
loop_
_entity.id
_entity.type
_entity.pdbx_description
1 polymer ?
#
loop_
_entity_poly.entity_id
_entity_poly.type
_entity_poly.pdbx_seq_one_letter_code
_entity_poly.pdbx_strand_id
1 'polypeptide(L)' 'MFHLVQQDPGETVLLSTNESRERLLFIMGQKKMRNPHCFYEIMTSDEIKELNS' A
#
# COMPACT_ATOMS: atom_id res chain seq x y z
N MET A 1 12.64 1.81 -2.02
CA MET A 1 11.80 1.48 -0.87
C MET A 1 10.37 1.27 -1.32
N PHE A 2 9.69 0.34 -0.71
CA PHE A 2 8.32 0.00 -1.05
C PHE A 2 7.35 0.53 0.01
N HIS A 3 6.14 0.85 -0.41
CA HIS A 3 5.11 1.39 0.45
C HIS A 3 3.80 0.62 0.25
N LEU A 4 3.18 0.23 1.35
CA LEU A 4 1.85 -0.37 1.31
C LEU A 4 0.82 0.74 1.48
N VAL A 5 -0.07 0.86 0.51
CA VAL A 5 -1.10 1.90 0.52
C VAL A 5 -2.49 1.27 0.44
N GLN A 6 -3.45 1.94 1.06
CA GLN A 6 -4.86 1.62 0.96
C GLN A 6 -5.50 2.66 0.05
N GLN A 7 -6.19 2.19 -1.00
CA GLN A 7 -6.86 3.09 -1.94
C GLN A 7 -8.34 3.18 -1.63
N ASP A 8 -8.75 4.30 -1.06
CA ASP A 8 -10.15 4.63 -0.81
C ASP A 8 -10.66 5.58 -1.90
N PRO A 9 -11.99 5.65 -2.11
CA PRO A 9 -12.54 6.64 -3.04
C PRO A 9 -12.10 8.06 -2.66
N GLY A 10 -11.32 8.68 -3.54
CA GLY A 10 -10.84 10.05 -3.35
C GLY A 10 -9.62 10.20 -2.45
N GLU A 11 -9.05 9.12 -1.92
CA GLU A 11 -7.91 9.21 -1.02
C GLU A 11 -7.01 7.98 -1.11
N THR A 12 -5.70 8.21 -1.00
CA THR A 12 -4.70 7.14 -0.88
C THR A 12 -4.02 7.28 0.48
N VAL A 13 -4.12 6.23 1.30
CA VAL A 13 -3.59 6.24 2.66
C VAL A 13 -2.33 5.37 2.75
N LEU A 14 -1.23 5.95 3.22
CA LEU A 14 0.00 5.21 3.45
C LEU A 14 -0.11 4.42 4.76
N LEU A 15 0.03 3.10 4.68
CA LEU A 15 -0.10 2.21 5.84
C LEU A 15 1.24 1.77 6.39
N SER A 16 2.20 1.45 5.53
CA SER A 16 3.48 0.90 5.96
C SER A 16 4.54 1.13 4.90
N THR A 17 5.79 1.16 5.33
CA THR A 17 6.95 1.33 4.46
C THR A 17 8.00 0.28 4.84
N ASN A 18 8.59 -0.37 3.84
CA ASN A 18 9.62 -1.37 4.08
C ASN A 18 10.54 -1.48 2.86
N GLU A 19 11.76 -1.90 3.09
CA GLU A 19 12.71 -2.18 2.02
C GLU A 19 12.34 -3.44 1.26
N SER A 20 11.66 -4.38 1.92
CA SER A 20 11.27 -5.66 1.34
C SER A 20 9.82 -5.64 0.88
N ARG A 21 9.61 -5.84 -0.41
CA ARG A 21 8.28 -5.98 -0.99
C ARG A 21 7.56 -7.20 -0.41
N GLU A 22 8.29 -8.28 -0.16
CA GLU A 22 7.71 -9.50 0.39
C GLU A 22 7.07 -9.29 1.76
N ARG A 23 7.71 -8.50 2.62
CA ARG A 23 7.15 -8.18 3.93
C ARG A 23 5.84 -7.39 3.80
N LEU A 24 5.79 -6.47 2.86
CA LEU A 24 4.57 -5.70 2.61
C LEU A 24 3.47 -6.58 2.03
N LEU A 25 3.83 -7.56 1.19
CA LEU A 25 2.86 -8.53 0.67
C LEU A 25 2.22 -9.33 1.80
N PHE A 26 3.02 -9.74 2.78
CA PHE A 26 2.53 -10.46 3.95
C PHE A 26 1.55 -9.61 4.75
N ILE A 27 1.93 -8.37 5.04
CA ILE A 27 1.07 -7.42 5.76
C ILE A 27 -0.21 -7.14 4.98
N MET A 28 -0.09 -6.96 3.66
CA MET A 28 -1.24 -6.73 2.79
C MET A 28 -2.23 -7.89 2.85
N GLY A 29 -1.71 -9.12 2.83
CA GLY A 29 -2.55 -10.32 2.94
C GLY A 29 -3.35 -10.34 4.24
N GLN A 30 -2.71 -10.00 5.35
CA GLN A 30 -3.40 -9.95 6.65
C GLN A 30 -4.48 -8.87 6.67
N LYS A 31 -4.20 -7.70 6.10
CA LYS A 31 -5.17 -6.61 6.05
C LYS A 31 -6.36 -6.95 5.15
N LYS A 32 -6.11 -7.63 4.04
CA LYS A 32 -7.18 -8.09 3.14
C LYS A 32 -8.10 -9.09 3.82
N MET A 33 -7.56 -9.94 4.68
CA MET A 33 -8.38 -10.89 5.43
C MET A 33 -9.32 -10.20 6.42
N ARG A 34 -8.85 -9.10 7.02
CA ARG A 34 -9.66 -8.33 7.97
C ARG A 34 -10.63 -7.38 7.29
N ASN A 35 -10.23 -6.82 6.15
CA ASN A 35 -11.00 -5.81 5.42
C ASN A 35 -11.07 -6.19 3.93
N PRO A 36 -11.87 -7.22 3.58
CA PRO A 36 -11.91 -7.69 2.20
C PRO A 36 -12.48 -6.70 1.18
N HIS A 37 -13.15 -5.66 1.66
CA HIS A 37 -13.73 -4.63 0.79
C HIS A 37 -12.76 -3.49 0.48
N CYS A 38 -11.61 -3.45 1.13
CA CYS A 38 -10.61 -2.40 0.90
C CYS A 38 -9.64 -2.84 -0.19
N PHE A 39 -9.15 -1.88 -0.95
CA PHE A 39 -8.14 -2.11 -1.96
C PHE A 39 -6.77 -1.70 -1.44
N TYR A 40 -5.79 -2.58 -1.61
CA TYR A 40 -4.42 -2.33 -1.18
C TYR A 40 -3.48 -2.48 -2.36
N GLU A 41 -2.39 -1.71 -2.36
CA GLU A 41 -1.39 -1.77 -3.41
C GLU A 41 -0.01 -1.52 -2.81
N ILE A 42 1.01 -2.14 -3.41
CA ILE A 42 2.40 -1.88 -3.03
C ILE A 42 3.00 -1.00 -4.11
N MET A 43 3.49 0.18 -3.70
CA MET A 43 4.05 1.17 -4.60
C MET A 43 5.49 1.49 -4.23
N THR A 44 6.28 1.87 -5.22
CA THR A 44 7.62 2.39 -4.99
C THR A 44 7.55 3.87 -4.61
N SER A 45 8.66 4.40 -4.07
CA SER A 45 8.74 5.83 -3.74
C SER A 45 8.53 6.71 -4.96
N ASP A 46 9.03 6.29 -6.12
CA ASP A 46 8.87 7.05 -7.36
C ASP A 46 7.40 7.09 -7.80
N GLU A 47 6.69 5.97 -7.67
CA GLU A 47 5.28 5.93 -8.01
C GLU A 47 4.44 6.84 -7.11
N ILE A 48 4.78 6.90 -5.82
CA ILE A 48 4.10 7.80 -4.88
C ILE A 48 4.36 9.25 -5.23
N LYS A 49 5.58 9.59 -5.63
CA LYS A 49 5.90 10.95 -6.06
C LYS A 49 5.08 11.36 -7.28
N GLU A 50 4.89 10.45 -8.23
CA GLU A 50 4.07 10.72 -9.42
C GLU A 50 2.62 11.00 -9.06
N LEU A 51 2.07 10.31 -8.06
CA LEU A 51 0.71 10.55 -7.60
C LEU A 51 0.53 11.95 -7.01
N ASN A 52 1.59 12.49 -6.39
CA ASN A 52 1.54 13.78 -5.71
C ASN A 52 2.01 14.95 -6.58
N SER A 53 2.37 14.67 -7.81
CA SER A 53 2.86 15.72 -8.74
C SER A 53 1.73 16.26 -9.63
#